data_ea3c25339c325cb3d04f5e27b07f9d2a
#
_entry.id   ea3c25339c325cb3d04f5e27b07f9d2a
#
_cell.length_a   1.000
_cell.length_b   1.000
_cell.length_c   1.000
_cell.angle_alpha   90.00
_cell.angle_beta   90.00
_cell.angle_gamma   90.00
#
_symmetry.space_group_name_H-M   'P 1'
#
loop_
_entity.id
_entity.type
_entity.pdbx_description
1 polymer ?
#
loop_
_entity_poly.entity_id
_entity_poly.type
_entity_poly.pdbx_seq_one_letter_code
_entity_poly.pdbx_strand_id
1 'polypeptide(L)'
;MIIDCHGHYTTEPKDLHRFRKDQTEAVKNKTALPPRAGLKMSDDEIRASIEGAQLKFQKERGTDLTIFSPRASGMGHHVGDFAVSQEWTQICNDLIHRVCTLFPKNFIGVCQLPQTQ
;
A
#
# COMPACT_ATOMS: atom_id res chain seq x y z
N MET A 1 -5.41 -1.15 -26.56
CA MET A 1 -5.32 -1.01 -25.10
C MET A 1 -4.24 -1.93 -24.57
N ILE A 2 -3.31 -1.39 -23.79
CA ILE A 2 -2.26 -2.16 -23.13
C ILE A 2 -2.53 -2.13 -21.62
N ILE A 3 -2.67 -3.31 -21.02
CA ILE A 3 -2.93 -3.49 -19.59
C ILE A 3 -1.70 -4.12 -18.95
N ASP A 4 -1.09 -3.42 -18.01
CA ASP A 4 -0.09 -4.00 -17.12
C ASP A 4 -0.78 -4.81 -16.01
N CYS A 5 -0.62 -6.11 -16.03
CA CYS A 5 -1.31 -6.99 -15.08
C CYS A 5 -0.52 -7.23 -13.78
N HIS A 6 0.64 -6.61 -13.58
CA HIS A 6 1.51 -6.84 -12.43
C HIS A 6 2.10 -5.54 -11.88
N GLY A 7 1.26 -4.68 -11.34
CA GLY A 7 1.67 -3.44 -10.70
C GLY A 7 1.63 -3.50 -9.18
N HIS A 8 2.65 -2.94 -8.53
CA HIS A 8 2.73 -2.79 -7.08
C HIS A 8 2.97 -1.33 -6.70
N TYR A 9 2.37 -0.90 -5.59
CA TYR A 9 2.64 0.42 -5.03
C TYR A 9 3.98 0.41 -4.29
N THR A 10 5.04 0.82 -4.99
CA THR A 10 6.42 0.81 -4.49
C THR A 10 6.91 2.16 -3.98
N THR A 11 6.13 3.21 -4.20
CA THR A 11 6.47 4.59 -3.83
C THR A 11 5.52 5.16 -2.78
N GLU A 12 5.06 4.32 -1.87
CA GLU A 12 4.12 4.69 -0.82
C GLU A 12 4.64 5.86 0.02
N PRO A 13 3.74 6.71 0.58
CA PRO A 13 4.14 7.77 1.50
C PRO A 13 4.97 7.25 2.68
N LYS A 14 5.95 8.04 3.10
CA LYS A 14 6.91 7.66 4.15
C LYS A 14 6.25 7.29 5.48
N ASP A 15 5.11 7.88 5.78
CA ASP A 15 4.39 7.61 7.03
C ASP A 15 3.87 6.18 7.12
N LEU A 16 3.57 5.54 5.98
CA LEU A 16 3.22 4.12 5.94
C LEU A 16 4.38 3.25 6.47
N HIS A 17 5.60 3.55 6.04
CA HIS A 17 6.79 2.81 6.47
C HIS A 17 7.10 3.04 7.95
N ARG A 18 6.93 4.27 8.43
CA ARG A 18 7.06 4.61 9.87
C ARG A 18 6.06 3.81 10.68
N PHE A 19 4.78 3.81 10.29
CA PHE A 19 3.74 3.06 10.99
C PHE A 19 4.06 1.57 11.06
N ARG A 20 4.47 0.96 9.95
CA ARG A 20 4.82 -0.47 9.91
C ARG A 20 6.04 -0.78 10.78
N LYS A 21 7.03 0.09 10.80
CA LYS A 21 8.18 -0.04 11.69
C LYS A 21 7.74 -0.03 13.15
N ASP A 22 6.94 0.96 13.55
CA ASP A 22 6.44 1.08 14.92
C ASP A 22 5.60 -0.15 15.32
N GLN A 23 4.76 -0.65 14.41
CA GLN A 23 3.97 -1.87 14.63
C GLN A 23 4.87 -3.09 14.84
N THR A 24 5.89 -3.25 14.02
CA THR A 24 6.84 -4.37 14.10
C THR A 24 7.65 -4.31 15.40
N GLU A 25 8.11 -3.13 15.79
CA GLU A 25 8.84 -2.92 17.06
C GLU A 25 7.94 -3.18 18.28
N ALA A 26 6.68 -2.75 18.23
CA ALA A 26 5.71 -3.02 19.30
C ALA A 26 5.46 -4.51 19.48
N VAL A 27 5.31 -5.26 18.39
CA VAL A 27 5.19 -6.72 18.44
C VAL A 27 6.43 -7.36 19.06
N LYS A 28 7.62 -6.97 18.61
CA LYS A 28 8.90 -7.48 19.11
C LYS A 28 9.08 -7.21 20.61
N ASN A 29 8.75 -6.02 21.05
CA ASN A 29 8.94 -5.55 22.42
C ASN A 29 7.74 -5.86 23.33
N LYS A 30 6.66 -6.47 22.79
CA LYS A 30 5.41 -6.74 23.52
C LYS A 30 4.82 -5.49 24.16
N THR A 31 4.87 -4.38 23.44
CA THR A 31 4.30 -3.09 23.84
C THR A 31 3.00 -2.80 23.08
N ALA A 32 2.30 -1.73 23.43
CA ALA A 32 1.07 -1.33 22.76
C ALA A 32 1.30 -1.04 21.27
N LEU A 33 0.42 -1.56 20.42
CA LEU A 33 0.45 -1.32 18.97
C LEU A 33 0.14 0.16 18.67
N PRO A 34 0.76 0.74 17.63
CA PRO A 34 0.45 2.10 17.23
C PRO A 34 -1.03 2.20 16.79
N PRO A 35 -1.76 3.24 17.21
CA PRO A 35 -3.14 3.42 16.78
C PRO A 35 -3.20 3.80 15.31
N ARG A 36 -4.13 3.22 14.55
CA ARG A 36 -4.33 3.52 13.12
C ARG A 36 -4.57 5.03 12.88
N ALA A 37 -5.23 5.71 13.80
CA ALA A 37 -5.44 7.16 13.74
C ALA A 37 -4.14 7.98 13.72
N GLY A 38 -3.02 7.41 14.15
CA GLY A 38 -1.69 8.03 14.06
C GLY A 38 -1.06 7.97 12.68
N LEU A 39 -1.60 7.17 11.75
CA LEU A 39 -1.14 7.09 10.36
C LEU A 39 -1.67 8.28 9.57
N LYS A 40 -0.78 9.10 9.04
CA LYS A 40 -1.11 10.32 8.29
C LYS A 40 -0.54 10.23 6.86
N MET A 41 -1.43 10.11 5.89
CA MET A 41 -1.10 10.15 4.47
C MET A 41 -2.12 11.03 3.76
N SER A 42 -1.68 12.19 3.26
CA SER A 42 -2.55 13.09 2.51
C SER A 42 -2.76 12.62 1.07
N ASP A 43 -3.86 13.05 0.45
CA ASP A 43 -4.10 12.80 -0.98
C ASP A 43 -3.02 13.45 -1.85
N ASP A 44 -2.47 14.60 -1.44
CA ASP A 44 -1.39 15.27 -2.16
C ASP A 44 -0.10 14.45 -2.16
N GLU A 45 0.26 13.85 -1.02
CA GLU A 45 1.41 12.93 -0.95
C GLU A 45 1.21 11.70 -1.83
N ILE A 46 0.02 11.11 -1.83
CA ILE A 46 -0.32 9.97 -2.69
C ILE A 46 -0.24 10.39 -4.16
N ARG A 47 -0.84 11.53 -4.55
CA ARG A 47 -0.76 12.04 -5.93
C ARG A 47 0.69 12.23 -6.37
N ALA A 48 1.50 12.92 -5.58
CA ALA A 48 2.89 13.16 -5.91
C ALA A 48 3.68 11.86 -6.11
N SER A 49 3.47 10.87 -5.26
CA SER A 49 4.15 9.57 -5.35
C SER A 49 3.78 8.80 -6.63
N ILE A 50 2.51 8.83 -7.03
CA ILE A 50 2.00 8.13 -8.21
C ILE A 50 2.38 8.88 -9.49
N GLU A 51 2.25 10.20 -9.53
CA GLU A 51 2.60 11.02 -10.69
C GLU A 51 4.09 10.96 -11.02
N GLY A 52 4.94 10.92 -10.00
CA GLY A 52 6.39 10.86 -10.15
C GLY A 52 6.94 9.50 -10.57
N ALA A 53 6.18 8.44 -10.46
CA ALA A 53 6.62 7.08 -10.75
C ALA A 53 5.64 6.31 -11.65
N GLN A 54 4.60 5.71 -11.09
CA GLN A 54 3.72 4.78 -11.82
C GLN A 54 3.05 5.42 -13.03
N LEU A 55 2.51 6.62 -12.90
CA LEU A 55 1.90 7.35 -14.04
C LEU A 55 2.94 7.75 -15.09
N LYS A 56 4.12 8.17 -14.65
CA LYS A 56 5.22 8.47 -15.55
C LYS A 56 5.58 7.24 -16.37
N PHE A 57 5.76 6.09 -15.73
CA PHE A 57 6.08 4.83 -16.43
C PHE A 57 4.97 4.36 -17.35
N GLN A 58 3.69 4.51 -16.97
CA GLN A 58 2.57 4.21 -17.87
C GLN A 58 2.68 5.02 -19.17
N LYS A 59 2.91 6.32 -19.05
CA LYS A 59 3.05 7.21 -20.23
C LYS A 59 4.24 6.83 -21.09
N GLU A 60 5.40 6.59 -20.49
CA GLU A 60 6.62 6.23 -21.21
C GLU A 60 6.49 4.89 -21.95
N ARG A 61 5.74 3.94 -21.40
CA ARG A 61 5.55 2.60 -21.98
C ARG A 61 4.31 2.46 -22.84
N GLY A 62 3.49 3.50 -22.93
CA GLY A 62 2.21 3.43 -23.64
C GLY A 62 1.18 2.49 -22.99
N THR A 63 1.31 2.24 -21.68
CA THR A 63 0.35 1.44 -20.91
C THR A 63 -0.87 2.28 -20.55
N ASP A 64 -2.06 1.75 -20.83
CA ASP A 64 -3.31 2.47 -20.58
C ASP A 64 -3.83 2.25 -19.16
N LEU A 65 -3.63 1.05 -18.59
CA LEU A 65 -4.20 0.63 -17.32
C LEU A 65 -3.23 -0.30 -16.58
N THR A 66 -3.15 -0.16 -15.27
CA THR A 66 -2.37 -1.07 -14.41
C THR A 66 -3.29 -1.74 -13.39
N ILE A 67 -3.21 -3.07 -13.29
CA ILE A 67 -3.77 -3.83 -12.16
C ILE A 67 -2.82 -3.66 -11.00
N PHE A 68 -3.28 -3.00 -9.94
CA PHE A 68 -2.43 -2.38 -8.92
C PHE A 68 -2.68 -2.95 -7.54
N SER A 69 -1.64 -3.41 -6.87
CA SER A 69 -1.71 -4.07 -5.56
C SER A 69 -0.73 -3.45 -4.56
N PRO A 70 -0.91 -3.71 -3.26
CA PRO A 70 0.11 -3.38 -2.26
C PRO A 70 1.46 -4.00 -2.60
N ARG A 71 2.54 -3.44 -2.05
CA ARG A 71 3.88 -4.01 -2.20
C ARG A 71 3.95 -5.38 -1.53
N ALA A 72 4.11 -6.45 -2.31
CA ALA A 72 4.13 -7.83 -1.82
C ALA A 72 5.24 -8.07 -0.77
N SER A 73 6.43 -7.53 -0.98
CA SER A 73 7.56 -7.64 -0.04
C SER A 73 7.33 -6.91 1.30
N GLY A 74 6.38 -6.00 1.35
CA GLY A 74 6.03 -5.25 2.56
C GLY A 74 4.93 -5.88 3.40
N MET A 75 4.27 -6.94 2.92
CA MET A 75 3.12 -7.52 3.62
C MET A 75 3.49 -8.21 4.94
N GLY A 76 4.59 -8.98 4.98
CA GLY A 76 5.17 -9.49 6.22
C GLY A 76 4.19 -10.23 7.13
N HIS A 77 3.45 -11.21 6.60
CA HIS A 77 2.40 -11.93 7.32
C HIS A 77 2.89 -12.69 8.56
N HIS A 78 4.20 -12.90 8.67
CA HIS A 78 4.86 -13.51 9.83
C HIS A 78 5.06 -12.54 11.01
N VAL A 79 4.75 -11.26 10.85
CA VAL A 79 4.87 -10.25 11.91
C VAL A 79 3.62 -10.24 12.76
N GLY A 80 3.78 -10.64 14.04
CA GLY A 80 2.68 -10.67 15.00
C GLY A 80 1.68 -11.80 14.75
N ASP A 81 0.50 -11.61 15.28
CA ASP A 81 -0.62 -12.54 15.15
C ASP A 81 -1.56 -12.14 13.99
N PHE A 82 -2.69 -12.86 13.88
CA PHE A 82 -3.70 -12.59 12.88
C PHE A 82 -4.22 -11.14 12.94
N ALA A 83 -4.44 -10.60 14.15
CA ALA A 83 -4.97 -9.24 14.30
C ALA A 83 -4.02 -8.19 13.74
N VAL A 84 -2.71 -8.34 13.98
CA VAL A 84 -1.67 -7.47 13.41
C VAL A 84 -1.62 -7.58 11.89
N SER A 85 -1.65 -8.79 11.36
CA SER A 85 -1.67 -9.04 9.91
C SER A 85 -2.93 -8.48 9.24
N GLN A 86 -4.08 -8.65 9.88
CA GLN A 86 -5.37 -8.12 9.39
C GLN A 86 -5.36 -6.59 9.33
N GLU A 87 -4.94 -5.93 10.42
CA GLU A 87 -4.86 -4.45 10.47
C GLU A 87 -3.93 -3.91 9.39
N TRP A 88 -2.73 -4.49 9.27
CA TRP A 88 -1.79 -4.07 8.24
C TRP A 88 -2.33 -4.29 6.81
N THR A 89 -2.95 -5.42 6.57
CA THR A 89 -3.57 -5.74 5.27
C THR A 89 -4.67 -4.73 4.93
N GLN A 90 -5.53 -4.38 5.88
CA GLN A 90 -6.58 -3.37 5.68
C GLN A 90 -5.99 -1.99 5.38
N ILE A 91 -4.97 -1.56 6.10
CA ILE A 91 -4.28 -0.29 5.85
C ILE A 91 -3.72 -0.25 4.43
N CYS A 92 -3.05 -1.30 3.99
CA CYS A 92 -2.48 -1.37 2.64
C CYS A 92 -3.56 -1.40 1.56
N ASN A 93 -4.64 -2.15 1.77
CA ASN A 93 -5.75 -2.20 0.82
C ASN A 93 -6.50 -0.87 0.72
N ASP A 94 -6.72 -0.19 1.84
CA ASP A 94 -7.34 1.15 1.85
C ASP A 94 -6.49 2.17 1.09
N LEU A 95 -5.17 2.07 1.20
CA LEU A 95 -4.27 2.93 0.42
C LEU A 95 -4.40 2.67 -1.09
N ILE A 96 -4.46 1.42 -1.52
CA ILE A 96 -4.71 1.07 -2.93
C ILE A 96 -6.07 1.61 -3.40
N HIS A 97 -7.10 1.47 -2.58
CA HIS A 97 -8.43 2.03 -2.89
C HIS A 97 -8.35 3.56 -3.09
N ARG A 98 -7.63 4.28 -2.24
CA ARG A 98 -7.41 5.73 -2.38
C ARG A 98 -6.70 6.07 -3.70
N VAL A 99 -5.66 5.33 -4.08
CA VAL A 99 -4.98 5.52 -5.38
C VAL A 99 -5.96 5.36 -6.53
N CYS A 100 -6.76 4.30 -6.53
CA CYS A 100 -7.74 4.04 -7.59
C CYS A 100 -8.84 5.10 -7.63
N THR A 101 -9.22 5.67 -6.49
CA THR A 101 -10.17 6.78 -6.42
C THR A 101 -9.59 8.08 -6.99
N LEU A 102 -8.30 8.34 -6.75
CA LEU A 102 -7.61 9.52 -7.26
C LEU A 102 -7.29 9.43 -8.76
N PHE A 103 -7.05 8.21 -9.26
CA PHE A 103 -6.66 7.93 -10.65
C PHE A 103 -7.51 6.80 -11.27
N PRO A 104 -8.84 6.98 -11.38
CA PRO A 104 -9.75 5.89 -11.74
C PRO A 104 -9.60 5.39 -13.18
N LYS A 105 -8.95 6.16 -14.04
CA LYS A 105 -8.69 5.78 -15.44
C LYS A 105 -7.37 5.01 -15.62
N ASN A 106 -6.52 4.99 -14.60
CA ASN A 106 -5.15 4.48 -14.71
C ASN A 106 -4.94 3.20 -13.90
N PHE A 107 -5.71 2.98 -12.84
CA PHE A 107 -5.51 1.87 -11.93
C PHE A 107 -6.79 1.11 -11.62
N ILE A 108 -6.70 -0.23 -11.59
CA ILE A 108 -7.67 -1.14 -11.00
C ILE A 108 -7.01 -1.79 -9.77
N GLY A 109 -7.62 -1.64 -8.60
CA GLY A 109 -7.06 -2.17 -7.36
C GLY A 109 -7.29 -3.66 -7.18
N VAL A 110 -6.26 -4.33 -6.67
CA VAL A 110 -6.33 -5.72 -6.19
C VAL A 110 -5.95 -5.73 -4.71
N CYS A 111 -6.74 -6.40 -3.90
CA CYS A 111 -6.49 -6.48 -2.46
C CYS A 111 -5.55 -7.64 -2.12
N GLN A 112 -4.84 -7.48 -1.01
CA GLN A 112 -4.15 -8.56 -0.30
C GLN A 112 -5.07 -9.15 0.76
N LEU A 113 -4.83 -10.41 1.12
CA LEU A 113 -5.51 -11.08 2.23
C LEU A 113 -4.52 -11.38 3.35
N PRO A 114 -4.94 -11.32 4.62
CA PRO A 114 -4.09 -11.77 5.72
C PRO A 114 -3.85 -13.28 5.60
N GLN A 115 -2.61 -13.71 5.77
CA GLN A 115 -2.20 -15.11 5.59
C GLN A 115 -1.55 -15.70 6.86
N THR A 116 -1.72 -15.05 7.98
CA THR A 116 -1.25 -15.54 9.27
C THR A 116 -2.14 -16.68 9.78
N GLN A 117 -1.53 -17.73 10.32
CA GLN A 117 -2.23 -18.83 10.96
C GLN A 117 -2.69 -18.45 12.36
#